data_4bb0a85a0b9639a26b2c7d99c59a5b03
#
_entry.id   4bb0a85a0b9639a26b2c7d99c59a5b03
#
_cell.length_a   1.000
_cell.length_b   1.000
_cell.length_c   1.000
_cell.angle_alpha   90.00
_cell.angle_beta   90.00
_cell.angle_gamma   90.00
#
_symmetry.space_group_name_H-M   'P 1'
#
loop_
_entity.id
_entity.type
_entity.pdbx_description
1 polymer ?
#
loop_
_entity_poly.entity_id
_entity_poly.type
_entity_poly.pdbx_seq_one_letter_code
_entity_poly.pdbx_strand_id
1 'polypeptide(L)'
;MMEDGQDLRDRLRQGDAEAFGRFYRQHAARLRQFLRRSLGDAKAAEDVAQDAFLQLWQHPDGFDPARAPLKSYLFGIAAKRATDWWRHRAREERRGASPPAGRGPEPATLMEEALAHLEPESRSLLWLRTVEGYSGAELAAMLDIPVGTVKSRLFAAREQLRRIWRGERPQEEL
;
A
#
# COMPACT_ATOMS: atom_id res chain seq x y z
N MET A 1 23.06 7.62 10.80
CA MET A 1 23.04 6.52 11.75
C MET A 1 21.59 6.01 11.74
N MET A 2 21.36 4.81 11.18
CA MET A 2 20.02 4.20 11.20
C MET A 2 19.76 3.79 12.66
N GLU A 3 18.74 4.38 13.29
CA GLU A 3 18.29 3.89 14.59
C GLU A 3 17.97 2.39 14.46
N ASP A 4 18.48 1.59 15.36
CA ASP A 4 18.16 0.16 15.41
C ASP A 4 16.65 0.02 15.58
N GLY A 5 16.02 -0.86 14.80
CA GLY A 5 14.56 -1.04 14.84
C GLY A 5 14.05 -1.38 16.24
N GLN A 6 14.88 -2.02 17.07
CA GLN A 6 14.60 -2.30 18.46
C GLN A 6 14.53 -1.02 19.29
N ASP A 7 15.54 -0.14 19.18
CA ASP A 7 15.59 1.13 19.90
C ASP A 7 14.37 2.00 19.58
N LEU A 8 14.05 2.13 18.29
CA LEU A 8 12.87 2.91 17.88
C LEU A 8 11.56 2.32 18.42
N ARG A 9 11.38 1.00 18.45
CA ARG A 9 10.21 0.37 19.05
C ARG A 9 10.10 0.68 20.53
N ASP A 10 11.20 0.56 21.28
CA ASP A 10 11.20 0.79 22.72
C ASP A 10 10.91 2.25 23.06
N ARG A 11 11.39 3.19 22.25
CA ARG A 11 11.05 4.62 22.35
C ARG A 11 9.58 4.89 22.05
N LEU A 12 9.01 4.25 21.03
CA LEU A 12 7.58 4.36 20.72
C LEU A 12 6.70 3.82 21.86
N ARG A 13 7.11 2.72 22.50
CA ARG A 13 6.45 2.18 23.69
C ARG A 13 6.45 3.16 24.87
N GLN A 14 7.51 3.94 24.99
CA GLN A 14 7.63 4.98 26.03
C GLN A 14 6.87 6.26 25.67
N GLY A 15 6.21 6.32 24.54
CA GLY A 15 5.49 7.49 24.06
C GLY A 15 6.40 8.63 23.58
N ASP A 16 7.61 8.31 23.11
CA ASP A 16 8.56 9.30 22.61
C ASP A 16 8.04 9.95 21.30
N ALA A 17 7.34 11.06 21.47
CA ALA A 17 6.76 11.83 20.37
C ALA A 17 7.83 12.41 19.41
N GLU A 18 9.05 12.65 19.89
CA GLU A 18 10.12 13.18 19.03
C GLU A 18 10.65 12.08 18.10
N ALA A 19 10.87 10.86 18.61
CA ALA A 19 11.25 9.70 17.78
C ALA A 19 10.18 9.41 16.73
N PHE A 20 8.90 9.39 17.13
CA PHE A 20 7.79 9.23 16.21
C PHE A 20 7.75 10.35 15.15
N GLY A 21 7.92 11.61 15.56
CA GLY A 21 7.93 12.77 14.68
C GLY A 21 9.04 12.69 13.61
N ARG A 22 10.23 12.20 13.98
CA ARG A 22 11.34 11.97 13.02
C ARG A 22 10.95 10.88 12.02
N PHE A 23 10.45 9.75 12.49
CA PHE A 23 10.01 8.64 11.65
C PHE A 23 8.87 9.06 10.70
N TYR A 24 7.89 9.81 11.21
CA TYR A 24 6.80 10.38 10.41
C TYR A 24 7.32 11.27 9.29
N ARG A 25 8.15 12.27 9.60
CA ARG A 25 8.71 13.19 8.59
C ARG A 25 9.49 12.45 7.50
N GLN A 26 10.20 11.40 7.87
CA GLN A 26 11.00 10.61 6.93
C GLN A 26 10.14 9.78 5.97
N HIS A 27 8.99 9.27 6.40
CA HIS A 27 8.22 8.28 5.64
C HIS A 27 6.87 8.76 5.11
N ALA A 28 6.32 9.87 5.65
CA ALA A 28 4.96 10.30 5.35
C ALA A 28 4.72 10.61 3.86
N ALA A 29 5.64 11.35 3.22
CA ALA A 29 5.50 11.71 1.81
C ALA A 29 5.48 10.46 0.92
N ARG A 30 6.37 9.50 1.20
CA ARG A 30 6.49 8.27 0.42
C ARG A 30 5.31 7.34 0.63
N LEU A 31 4.81 7.23 1.87
CA LEU A 31 3.60 6.46 2.18
C LEU A 31 2.36 7.03 1.48
N ARG A 32 2.18 8.36 1.50
CA ARG A 32 1.08 9.02 0.78
C ARG A 32 1.17 8.81 -0.72
N GLN A 33 2.36 8.89 -1.30
CA GLN A 33 2.56 8.62 -2.72
C GLN A 33 2.16 7.19 -3.08
N PHE A 34 2.59 6.21 -2.28
CA PHE A 34 2.17 4.81 -2.42
C PHE A 34 0.64 4.67 -2.39
N LEU A 35 0.00 5.25 -1.37
CA LEU A 35 -1.45 5.15 -1.20
C LEU A 35 -2.24 5.86 -2.29
N ARG A 36 -1.80 7.03 -2.75
CA ARG A 36 -2.43 7.73 -3.89
C ARG A 36 -2.42 6.88 -5.15
N ARG A 37 -1.31 6.18 -5.41
CA ARG A 37 -1.21 5.27 -6.55
C ARG A 37 -2.05 3.99 -6.37
N SER A 38 -2.13 3.48 -5.14
CA SER A 38 -2.89 2.28 -4.83
C SER A 38 -4.40 2.53 -4.84
N LEU A 39 -4.86 3.65 -4.29
CA LEU A 39 -6.29 3.94 -4.10
C LEU A 39 -6.90 4.74 -5.25
N GLY A 40 -6.12 5.56 -5.97
CA GLY A 40 -6.65 6.46 -6.98
C GLY A 40 -7.53 7.60 -6.41
N ASP A 41 -7.57 7.76 -5.09
CA ASP A 41 -8.34 8.75 -4.36
C ASP A 41 -7.41 9.46 -3.37
N ALA A 42 -7.22 10.76 -3.55
CA ALA A 42 -6.25 11.53 -2.76
C ALA A 42 -6.71 11.68 -1.30
N LYS A 43 -8.01 11.80 -1.06
CA LYS A 43 -8.58 11.92 0.28
C LYS A 43 -8.46 10.60 1.02
N ALA A 44 -8.89 9.50 0.41
CA ALA A 44 -8.74 8.18 0.98
C ALA A 44 -7.27 7.84 1.26
N ALA A 45 -6.35 8.24 0.38
CA ALA A 45 -4.92 8.04 0.59
C ALA A 45 -4.38 8.78 1.82
N GLU A 46 -4.85 10.01 2.06
CA GLU A 46 -4.48 10.77 3.26
C GLU A 46 -5.06 10.14 4.52
N ASP A 47 -6.35 9.77 4.50
CA ASP A 47 -7.02 9.14 5.63
C ASP A 47 -6.35 7.80 6.00
N VAL A 48 -6.06 6.95 5.01
CA VAL A 48 -5.37 5.66 5.23
C VAL A 48 -3.93 5.86 5.71
N ALA A 49 -3.22 6.87 5.21
CA ALA A 49 -1.87 7.18 5.69
C ALA A 49 -1.89 7.60 7.16
N GLN A 50 -2.80 8.49 7.53
CA GLN A 50 -2.97 8.95 8.90
C GLN A 50 -3.30 7.78 9.84
N ASP A 51 -4.24 6.94 9.43
CA ASP A 51 -4.64 5.75 10.17
C ASP A 51 -3.48 4.76 10.37
N ALA A 52 -2.63 4.56 9.35
CA ALA A 52 -1.49 3.67 9.46
C ALA A 52 -0.46 4.18 10.47
N PHE A 53 -0.16 5.47 10.46
CA PHE A 53 0.71 6.09 11.45
C PHE A 53 0.11 6.07 12.85
N LEU A 54 -1.20 6.33 12.98
CA LEU A 54 -1.90 6.29 14.26
C LEU A 54 -1.89 4.88 14.85
N GLN A 55 -2.14 3.86 14.03
CA GLN A 55 -2.05 2.46 14.47
C GLN A 55 -0.64 2.11 14.96
N LEU A 56 0.40 2.53 14.25
CA LEU A 56 1.78 2.32 14.67
C LEU A 56 2.07 2.98 16.02
N TRP A 57 1.59 4.21 16.22
CA TRP A 57 1.76 4.96 17.46
C TRP A 57 1.03 4.33 18.65
N GLN A 58 -0.21 3.91 18.43
CA GLN A 58 -1.06 3.32 19.47
C GLN A 58 -0.69 1.87 19.83
N HIS A 59 -0.15 1.13 18.86
CA HIS A 59 0.15 -0.30 19.00
C HIS A 59 1.58 -0.65 18.55
N PRO A 60 2.61 -0.06 19.19
CA PRO A 60 4.02 -0.33 18.83
C PRO A 60 4.41 -1.79 19.09
N ASP A 61 3.69 -2.50 19.95
CA ASP A 61 3.91 -3.92 20.27
C ASP A 61 3.61 -4.86 19.09
N GLY A 62 2.79 -4.44 18.14
CA GLY A 62 2.52 -5.19 16.93
C GLY A 62 3.73 -5.29 15.99
N PHE A 63 4.75 -4.45 16.20
CA PHE A 63 5.98 -4.47 15.42
C PHE A 63 7.03 -5.41 16.05
N ASP A 64 7.54 -6.32 15.23
CA ASP A 64 8.66 -7.20 15.59
C ASP A 64 9.91 -6.83 14.77
N PRO A 65 10.92 -6.19 15.38
CA PRO A 65 12.14 -5.78 14.69
C PRO A 65 12.99 -6.94 14.19
N ALA A 66 12.81 -8.16 14.73
CA ALA A 66 13.50 -9.36 14.25
C ALA A 66 12.94 -9.85 12.89
N ARG A 67 11.71 -9.49 12.55
CA ARG A 67 11.03 -9.92 11.32
C ARG A 67 11.24 -8.95 10.15
N ALA A 68 11.23 -7.66 10.41
CA ALA A 68 11.32 -6.64 9.36
C ALA A 68 11.68 -5.26 9.92
N PRO A 69 12.19 -4.34 9.10
CA PRO A 69 12.32 -2.92 9.47
C PRO A 69 10.97 -2.27 9.77
N LEU A 70 10.94 -1.26 10.66
CA LEU A 70 9.71 -0.54 11.02
C LEU A 70 9.00 0.10 9.81
N LYS A 71 9.78 0.58 8.84
CA LYS A 71 9.24 1.06 7.56
C LYS A 71 8.40 -0.02 6.87
N SER A 72 8.89 -1.25 6.79
CA SER A 72 8.17 -2.37 6.16
C SER A 72 6.87 -2.67 6.88
N TYR A 73 6.90 -2.65 8.22
CA TYR A 73 5.70 -2.84 9.03
C TYR A 73 4.65 -1.74 8.76
N LEU A 74 5.05 -0.46 8.71
CA LEU A 74 4.18 0.66 8.38
C LEU A 74 3.53 0.49 6.99
N PHE A 75 4.32 0.15 5.97
CA PHE A 75 3.81 -0.09 4.61
C PHE A 75 2.88 -1.32 4.56
N GLY A 76 3.14 -2.33 5.37
CA GLY A 76 2.24 -3.49 5.52
C GLY A 76 0.88 -3.11 6.09
N ILE A 77 0.85 -2.29 7.14
CA ILE A 77 -0.40 -1.73 7.69
C ILE A 77 -1.16 -0.97 6.60
N ALA A 78 -0.48 -0.06 5.90
CA ALA A 78 -1.09 0.77 4.88
C ALA A 78 -1.65 -0.06 3.70
N ALA A 79 -0.93 -1.07 3.23
CA ALA A 79 -1.37 -1.95 2.16
C ALA A 79 -2.60 -2.79 2.54
N LYS A 80 -2.65 -3.31 3.78
CA LYS A 80 -3.83 -4.01 4.30
C LYS A 80 -5.04 -3.09 4.37
N ARG A 81 -4.88 -1.88 4.90
CA ARG A 81 -5.96 -0.87 4.97
C ARG A 81 -6.43 -0.43 3.59
N ALA A 82 -5.53 -0.29 2.62
CA ALA A 82 -5.89 0.01 1.24
C ALA A 82 -6.75 -1.12 0.62
N THR A 83 -6.40 -2.37 0.90
CA THR A 83 -7.20 -3.54 0.47
C THR A 83 -8.59 -3.53 1.11
N ASP A 84 -8.70 -3.23 2.40
CA ASP A 84 -9.97 -3.17 3.10
C ASP A 84 -10.85 -2.02 2.59
N TRP A 85 -10.25 -0.86 2.29
CA TRP A 85 -10.95 0.27 1.66
C TRP A 85 -11.57 -0.13 0.32
N TRP A 86 -10.83 -0.83 -0.54
CA TRP A 86 -11.35 -1.32 -1.82
C TRP A 86 -12.47 -2.33 -1.66
N ARG A 87 -12.33 -3.26 -0.70
CA ARG A 87 -13.39 -4.24 -0.40
C ARG A 87 -14.66 -3.57 0.09
N HIS A 88 -14.53 -2.55 0.93
CA HIS A 88 -15.65 -1.76 1.40
C HIS A 88 -16.34 -1.03 0.24
N ARG A 89 -15.55 -0.33 -0.58
CA ARG A 89 -16.03 0.40 -1.75
C ARG A 89 -16.77 -0.51 -2.74
N ALA A 90 -16.22 -1.66 -3.08
CA ALA A 90 -16.86 -2.62 -3.97
C ALA A 90 -18.20 -3.17 -3.42
N ARG A 91 -18.36 -3.21 -2.09
CA ARG A 91 -19.65 -3.56 -1.46
C ARG A 91 -20.67 -2.43 -1.56
N GLU A 92 -20.24 -1.20 -1.40
CA GLU A 92 -21.11 -0.02 -1.52
C GLU A 92 -21.60 0.17 -2.95
N GLU A 93 -20.73 0.04 -3.93
CA GLU A 93 -21.10 0.08 -5.36
C GLU A 93 -22.16 -0.99 -5.71
N ARG A 94 -22.00 -2.21 -5.19
CA ARG A 94 -23.02 -3.27 -5.35
C ARG A 94 -24.34 -2.97 -4.67
N ARG A 95 -24.39 -2.08 -3.69
CA ARG A 95 -25.62 -1.62 -3.02
C ARG A 95 -26.24 -0.40 -3.67
N GLY A 96 -25.72 0.04 -4.82
CA GLY A 96 -26.24 1.19 -5.57
C GLY A 96 -25.76 2.54 -5.06
N ALA A 97 -24.75 2.58 -4.21
CA ALA A 97 -24.10 3.84 -3.84
C ALA A 97 -23.39 4.43 -5.05
N SER A 98 -23.65 5.70 -5.36
CA SER A 98 -22.92 6.40 -6.40
C SER A 98 -21.41 6.40 -6.07
N PRO A 99 -20.53 6.20 -7.06
CA PRO A 99 -19.11 6.33 -6.83
C PRO A 99 -18.82 7.72 -6.26
N PRO A 100 -18.01 7.85 -5.20
CA PRO A 100 -17.65 9.15 -4.66
C PRO A 100 -17.02 9.99 -5.78
N ALA A 101 -17.37 11.26 -5.82
CA ALA A 101 -16.82 12.26 -6.74
C ALA A 101 -15.33 12.51 -6.40
N GLY A 102 -14.48 11.62 -6.77
CA GLY A 102 -13.05 11.62 -6.50
C GLY A 102 -12.38 10.52 -7.30
N ARG A 103 -12.56 10.54 -8.63
CA ARG A 103 -11.50 10.00 -9.47
C ARG A 103 -10.27 10.81 -9.13
N GLY A 104 -9.21 10.14 -8.69
CA GLY A 104 -7.90 10.74 -8.61
C GLY A 104 -7.59 11.50 -9.90
N PRO A 105 -6.58 12.36 -9.92
CA PRO A 105 -6.24 13.12 -11.12
C PRO A 105 -6.23 12.18 -12.32
N GLU A 106 -6.78 12.61 -13.44
CA GLU A 106 -6.73 11.83 -14.67
C GLU A 106 -5.31 11.32 -14.88
N PRO A 107 -5.16 10.03 -15.28
CA PRO A 107 -3.83 9.46 -15.42
C PRO A 107 -3.02 10.35 -16.39
N ALA A 108 -1.96 10.95 -15.87
CA ALA A 108 -1.11 11.86 -16.63
C ALA A 108 -0.22 11.11 -17.63
N THR A 109 -0.16 9.78 -17.52
CA THR A 109 0.68 8.91 -18.35
C THR A 109 -0.02 7.60 -18.69
N LEU A 110 0.35 7.01 -19.84
CA LEU A 110 -0.10 5.66 -20.24
C LEU A 110 0.19 4.58 -19.18
N MET A 111 1.27 4.77 -18.41
CA MET A 111 1.61 3.87 -17.31
C MET A 111 0.61 3.99 -16.16
N GLU A 112 0.15 5.18 -15.85
CA GLU A 112 -0.87 5.41 -14.81
C GLU A 112 -2.21 4.84 -15.22
N GLU A 113 -2.59 4.99 -16.48
CA GLU A 113 -3.78 4.33 -17.05
C GLU A 113 -3.67 2.81 -16.94
N ALA A 114 -2.54 2.25 -17.36
CA ALA A 114 -2.31 0.81 -17.27
C ALA A 114 -2.38 0.28 -15.83
N LEU A 115 -1.81 1.01 -14.89
CA LEU A 115 -1.88 0.67 -13.47
C LEU A 115 -3.30 0.79 -12.91
N ALA A 116 -4.11 1.72 -13.41
CA ALA A 116 -5.51 1.87 -12.99
C ALA A 116 -6.38 0.66 -13.33
N HIS A 117 -6.03 -0.08 -14.38
CA HIS A 117 -6.72 -1.31 -14.76
C HIS A 117 -6.31 -2.56 -13.95
N LEU A 118 -5.27 -2.45 -13.11
CA LEU A 118 -4.89 -3.57 -12.24
C LEU A 118 -5.81 -3.65 -11.03
N GLU A 119 -6.03 -4.88 -10.57
CA GLU A 119 -6.60 -5.12 -9.25
C GLU A 119 -5.79 -4.37 -8.18
N PRO A 120 -6.46 -3.73 -7.20
CA PRO A 120 -5.81 -2.87 -6.19
C PRO A 120 -4.67 -3.56 -5.43
N GLU A 121 -4.86 -4.82 -5.07
CA GLU A 121 -3.83 -5.62 -4.39
C GLU A 121 -2.60 -5.85 -5.28
N SER A 122 -2.83 -6.13 -6.56
CA SER A 122 -1.78 -6.33 -7.55
C SER A 122 -1.00 -5.05 -7.82
N ARG A 123 -1.69 -3.92 -7.87
CA ARG A 123 -1.10 -2.58 -8.02
C ARG A 123 -0.20 -2.25 -6.82
N SER A 124 -0.69 -2.48 -5.61
CA SER A 124 0.07 -2.27 -4.37
C SER A 124 1.32 -3.15 -4.32
N LEU A 125 1.18 -4.43 -4.68
CA LEU A 125 2.32 -5.36 -4.74
C LEU A 125 3.37 -4.94 -5.76
N LEU A 126 2.95 -4.50 -6.95
CA LEU A 126 3.88 -4.00 -7.98
C LEU A 126 4.64 -2.78 -7.48
N TRP A 127 3.96 -1.82 -6.88
CA TRP A 127 4.61 -0.64 -6.32
C TRP A 127 5.65 -1.01 -5.27
N LEU A 128 5.25 -1.80 -4.28
CA LEU A 128 6.14 -2.23 -3.20
C LEU A 128 7.35 -3.01 -3.73
N ARG A 129 7.15 -3.80 -4.79
CA ARG A 129 8.24 -4.56 -5.44
C ARG A 129 9.17 -3.68 -6.25
N THR A 130 8.63 -2.76 -7.07
CA THR A 130 9.41 -2.03 -8.09
C THR A 130 9.94 -0.69 -7.60
N VAL A 131 9.18 0.02 -6.77
CA VAL A 131 9.52 1.36 -6.28
C VAL A 131 10.16 1.31 -4.90
N GLU A 132 9.62 0.48 -4.00
CA GLU A 132 10.16 0.33 -2.64
C GLU A 132 11.29 -0.73 -2.56
N GLY A 133 11.38 -1.62 -3.56
CA GLY A 133 12.46 -2.59 -3.69
C GLY A 133 12.31 -3.85 -2.84
N TYR A 134 11.14 -4.08 -2.22
CA TYR A 134 10.93 -5.26 -1.37
C TYR A 134 11.04 -6.57 -2.15
N SER A 135 11.70 -7.57 -1.57
CA SER A 135 11.74 -8.93 -2.09
C SER A 135 10.37 -9.63 -1.96
N GLY A 136 10.17 -10.72 -2.70
CA GLY A 136 8.94 -11.51 -2.58
C GLY A 136 8.75 -12.10 -1.18
N ALA A 137 9.82 -12.43 -0.47
CA ALA A 137 9.76 -12.94 0.90
C ALA A 137 9.35 -11.83 1.90
N GLU A 138 9.91 -10.63 1.76
CA GLU A 138 9.53 -9.48 2.58
C GLU A 138 8.07 -9.08 2.35
N LEU A 139 7.60 -9.07 1.10
CA LEU A 139 6.20 -8.82 0.78
C LEU A 139 5.25 -9.87 1.38
N ALA A 140 5.65 -11.13 1.35
CA ALA A 140 4.89 -12.22 1.96
C ALA A 140 4.75 -12.03 3.48
N ALA A 141 5.85 -11.73 4.16
CA ALA A 141 5.87 -11.46 5.59
C ALA A 141 5.06 -10.19 5.96
N MET A 142 5.20 -9.12 5.16
CA MET A 142 4.57 -7.82 5.33
C MET A 142 3.04 -7.89 5.19
N LEU A 143 2.56 -8.67 4.23
CA LEU A 143 1.13 -8.79 3.91
C LEU A 143 0.47 -10.01 4.56
N ASP A 144 1.26 -10.85 5.23
CA ASP A 144 0.81 -12.09 5.86
C ASP A 144 0.11 -13.03 4.85
N ILE A 145 0.78 -13.27 3.72
CA ILE A 145 0.34 -14.16 2.64
C ILE A 145 1.49 -15.07 2.20
N PRO A 146 1.20 -16.26 1.65
CA PRO A 146 2.25 -17.15 1.14
C PRO A 146 3.10 -16.50 0.04
N VAL A 147 4.41 -16.79 0.00
CA VAL A 147 5.33 -16.31 -1.05
C VAL A 147 4.86 -16.73 -2.45
N GLY A 148 4.25 -17.91 -2.57
CA GLY A 148 3.64 -18.37 -3.82
C GLY A 148 2.53 -17.44 -4.30
N THR A 149 1.70 -16.94 -3.37
CA THR A 149 0.63 -15.97 -3.67
C THR A 149 1.22 -14.63 -4.13
N VAL A 150 2.31 -14.14 -3.51
CA VAL A 150 3.01 -12.94 -3.96
C VAL A 150 3.51 -13.12 -5.39
N LYS A 151 4.17 -14.25 -5.68
CA LYS A 151 4.71 -14.55 -7.01
C LYS A 151 3.61 -14.62 -8.08
N SER A 152 2.51 -15.33 -7.82
CA SER A 152 1.40 -15.47 -8.76
C SER A 152 0.70 -14.14 -9.03
N ARG A 153 0.46 -13.31 -8.00
CA ARG A 153 -0.13 -11.98 -8.16
C ARG A 153 0.78 -11.02 -8.94
N LEU A 154 2.08 -11.01 -8.64
CA LEU A 154 3.05 -10.21 -9.39
C LEU A 154 3.17 -10.65 -10.85
N PHE A 155 3.09 -11.96 -11.11
CA PHE A 155 3.09 -12.49 -12.47
C PHE A 155 1.84 -12.05 -13.22
N ALA A 156 0.65 -12.25 -12.65
CA ALA A 156 -0.62 -11.85 -13.25
C ALA A 156 -0.67 -10.34 -13.53
N ALA A 157 -0.22 -9.52 -12.59
CA ALA A 157 -0.16 -8.07 -12.75
C ALA A 157 0.75 -7.65 -13.92
N ARG A 158 1.92 -8.27 -14.05
CA ARG A 158 2.84 -7.99 -15.16
C ARG A 158 2.28 -8.43 -16.51
N GLU A 159 1.62 -9.58 -16.57
CA GLU A 159 0.98 -10.05 -17.79
C GLU A 159 -0.17 -9.12 -18.20
N GLN A 160 -0.98 -8.67 -17.26
CA GLN A 160 -2.04 -7.70 -17.51
C GLN A 160 -1.48 -6.38 -18.06
N LEU A 161 -0.40 -5.83 -17.44
CA LEU A 161 0.27 -4.64 -17.96
C LEU A 161 0.81 -4.84 -19.37
N ARG A 162 1.39 -6.01 -19.68
CA ARG A 162 1.89 -6.33 -21.02
C ARG A 162 0.78 -6.35 -22.07
N ARG A 163 -0.40 -6.90 -21.74
CA ARG A 163 -1.57 -6.90 -22.63
C ARG A 163 -2.03 -5.47 -22.91
N ILE A 164 -2.20 -4.66 -21.86
CA ILE A 164 -2.58 -3.25 -22.01
C ILE A 164 -1.57 -2.50 -22.89
N TRP A 165 -0.28 -2.71 -22.68
CA TRP A 165 0.79 -2.08 -23.45
C TRP A 165 0.79 -2.47 -24.94
N ARG A 166 0.34 -3.69 -25.25
CA ARG A 166 0.18 -4.18 -26.64
C ARG A 166 -1.13 -3.72 -27.28
N GLY A 167 -1.93 -2.91 -26.60
CA GLY A 167 -3.23 -2.46 -27.09
C GLY A 167 -4.35 -3.50 -26.96
N GLU A 168 -4.08 -4.62 -26.28
CA GLU A 168 -5.07 -5.63 -25.94
C GLU A 168 -5.83 -5.13 -24.68
N ARG A 169 -6.88 -4.32 -24.88
CA ARG A 169 -7.73 -3.89 -23.76
C ARG A 169 -8.41 -5.11 -23.14
N PRO A 170 -8.50 -5.19 -21.78
CA PRO A 170 -9.38 -6.17 -21.16
C PRO A 170 -10.79 -5.98 -21.72
N GLN A 171 -11.38 -7.04 -22.26
CA GLN A 171 -12.81 -7.02 -22.58
C GLN A 171 -13.53 -6.82 -21.25
N GLU A 172 -14.24 -5.71 -21.11
CA GLU A 172 -15.24 -5.54 -20.07
C GLU A 172 -16.29 -6.61 -20.35
N GLU A 173 -16.29 -7.67 -19.54
CA GLU A 173 -17.39 -8.64 -19.56
C GLU A 173 -18.65 -7.89 -19.10
N LEU A 174 -19.59 -7.74 -20.06
CA LEU A 174 -20.93 -7.18 -19.86
C LEU A 174 -21.75 -8.01 -18.85
#